data_34654a9f8f24a6a427f79083f7970d66
#
_entry.id   34654a9f8f24a6a427f79083f7970d66
#
_cell.length_a   1.000
_cell.length_b   1.000
_cell.length_c   1.000
_cell.angle_alpha   90.00
_cell.angle_beta   90.00
_cell.angle_gamma   90.00
#
_symmetry.space_group_name_H-M   'P 1'
#
loop_
_entity.id
_entity.type
_entity.pdbx_description
1 polymer ?
#
loop_
_entity_poly.entity_id
_entity_poly.type
_entity_poly.pdbx_seq_one_letter_code
_entity_poly.pdbx_strand_id
1 'polypeptide(L)'
;WGPSGCVYPFYLYRKPPAEPDVTSQKKILMFAACCLVAACSSGPDIVEQVEQPVDVLYRDALNTAIGGDPKAAAPKFEEVERQHPYSELATRAQIMAAWSFYEANQYARAIAALDRFVELNPADPLVEYAYYLKALSYYEQIVDVERDAEMTKLSLAAFEGLARRFPEGSYARDGQLKIDLTKSHLAGKEMAVGRFYLEREQYTAAIRRFNIVIKAYDTTNQVPEAIYRTAEAYYALGLSDQSERLYQVAQY
;
A
#
# COMPACT_ATOMS: atom_id res chain seq x y z
N TRP A 1 5.11 -51.89 -43.56
CA TRP A 1 5.01 -53.28 -43.07
C TRP A 1 4.56 -53.26 -41.61
N GLY A 2 3.28 -53.70 -41.40
CA GLY A 2 2.61 -53.81 -40.11
C GLY A 2 3.09 -55.08 -39.34
N PRO A 3 2.36 -55.64 -38.35
CA PRO A 3 0.92 -55.54 -38.10
C PRO A 3 0.53 -55.27 -36.62
N SER A 4 -0.66 -54.74 -36.47
CA SER A 4 -1.81 -55.22 -35.69
C SER A 4 -1.55 -56.02 -34.39
N GLY A 5 -1.93 -55.47 -33.24
CA GLY A 5 -2.15 -56.23 -32.03
C GLY A 5 -3.33 -55.65 -31.25
N CYS A 6 -4.52 -56.23 -31.50
CA CYS A 6 -5.74 -56.02 -30.69
C CYS A 6 -5.48 -56.51 -29.27
N VAL A 7 -5.72 -55.67 -28.27
CA VAL A 7 -5.83 -56.07 -26.86
C VAL A 7 -7.27 -55.85 -26.44
N TYR A 8 -7.97 -56.97 -26.18
CA TYR A 8 -9.31 -57.01 -25.62
C TYR A 8 -9.32 -56.56 -24.16
N PRO A 9 -10.27 -55.75 -23.67
CA PRO A 9 -10.38 -55.49 -22.27
C PRO A 9 -11.04 -56.66 -21.51
N PHE A 10 -10.36 -57.19 -20.54
CA PHE A 10 -10.89 -58.15 -19.55
C PHE A 10 -11.96 -57.52 -18.73
N TYR A 11 -13.25 -57.92 -18.94
CA TYR A 11 -14.36 -57.66 -18.02
C TYR A 11 -14.18 -58.53 -16.79
N LEU A 12 -13.70 -57.96 -15.71
CA LEU A 12 -13.79 -58.52 -14.36
C LEU A 12 -15.21 -58.41 -13.85
N TYR A 13 -15.89 -59.54 -13.79
CA TYR A 13 -17.20 -59.73 -13.20
C TYR A 13 -17.12 -59.43 -11.69
N ARG A 14 -17.58 -58.23 -11.28
CA ARG A 14 -17.66 -57.84 -9.90
C ARG A 14 -18.98 -58.36 -9.31
N LYS A 15 -18.86 -59.33 -8.38
CA LYS A 15 -19.96 -59.88 -7.61
C LYS A 15 -20.70 -58.74 -6.88
N PRO A 16 -22.04 -58.65 -6.94
CA PRO A 16 -22.79 -57.63 -6.23
C PRO A 16 -22.59 -57.76 -4.71
N PRO A 17 -22.53 -56.62 -3.98
CA PRO A 17 -22.39 -56.63 -2.54
C PRO A 17 -23.67 -57.23 -1.91
N ALA A 18 -23.50 -58.04 -0.86
CA ALA A 18 -24.54 -58.65 -0.07
C ALA A 18 -25.46 -57.56 0.53
N GLU A 19 -26.76 -57.76 0.50
CA GLU A 19 -27.75 -56.86 1.10
C GLU A 19 -27.48 -56.68 2.61
N PRO A 20 -27.46 -55.43 3.08
CA PRO A 20 -27.21 -55.16 4.50
C PRO A 20 -28.44 -55.58 5.32
N ASP A 21 -28.17 -56.34 6.39
CA ASP A 21 -29.15 -56.78 7.39
C ASP A 21 -29.85 -55.59 8.04
N VAL A 22 -31.19 -55.53 7.91
CA VAL A 22 -32.08 -54.46 8.38
C VAL A 22 -31.98 -54.24 9.89
N THR A 23 -31.55 -55.27 10.67
CA THR A 23 -31.36 -55.19 12.12
C THR A 23 -30.07 -54.43 12.48
N SER A 24 -29.05 -54.47 11.62
CA SER A 24 -27.81 -53.72 11.79
C SER A 24 -27.99 -52.22 11.51
N GLN A 25 -28.82 -51.87 10.51
CA GLN A 25 -29.08 -50.45 10.17
C GLN A 25 -29.84 -49.72 11.30
N LYS A 26 -30.78 -50.36 11.98
CA LYS A 26 -31.47 -49.72 13.12
C LYS A 26 -30.57 -49.43 14.31
N LYS A 27 -29.55 -50.26 14.57
CA LYS A 27 -28.54 -50.00 15.61
C LYS A 27 -27.60 -48.88 15.26
N ILE A 28 -27.20 -48.75 13.98
CA ILE A 28 -26.33 -47.67 13.49
C ILE A 28 -27.08 -46.32 13.50
N LEU A 29 -28.36 -46.28 13.11
CA LEU A 29 -29.19 -45.09 13.18
C LEU A 29 -29.44 -44.61 14.61
N MET A 30 -29.59 -45.53 15.58
CA MET A 30 -29.80 -45.18 16.98
C MET A 30 -28.51 -44.65 17.66
N PHE A 31 -27.31 -45.14 17.22
CA PHE A 31 -26.02 -44.62 17.67
C PHE A 31 -25.69 -43.25 17.04
N ALA A 32 -26.05 -43.05 15.77
CA ALA A 32 -25.87 -41.74 15.07
C ALA A 32 -26.77 -40.65 15.68
N ALA A 33 -28.01 -41.00 16.09
CA ALA A 33 -28.91 -40.05 16.75
C ALA A 33 -28.42 -39.65 18.17
N CYS A 34 -27.77 -40.55 18.93
CA CYS A 34 -27.19 -40.22 20.23
C CYS A 34 -25.94 -39.31 20.12
N CYS A 35 -25.13 -39.44 19.05
CA CYS A 35 -23.95 -38.58 18.83
C CYS A 35 -24.31 -37.16 18.39
N LEU A 36 -25.48 -36.95 17.79
CA LEU A 36 -25.93 -35.60 17.35
C LEU A 36 -26.41 -34.70 18.51
N VAL A 37 -26.76 -35.26 19.65
CA VAL A 37 -27.20 -34.49 20.84
C VAL A 37 -26.04 -34.03 21.71
N ALA A 38 -24.85 -34.67 21.59
CA ALA A 38 -23.66 -34.32 22.37
C ALA A 38 -22.82 -33.18 21.74
N ALA A 39 -23.13 -32.72 20.52
CA ALA A 39 -22.36 -31.71 19.79
C ALA A 39 -22.81 -30.26 20.06
N CYS A 40 -23.82 -30.02 20.90
CA CYS A 40 -24.38 -28.67 21.12
C CYS A 40 -24.02 -28.01 22.45
N SER A 41 -22.95 -28.44 23.15
CA SER A 41 -22.61 -27.85 24.45
C SER A 41 -21.22 -27.22 24.55
N SER A 42 -20.55 -26.94 23.43
CA SER A 42 -19.41 -26.02 23.40
C SER A 42 -19.84 -24.74 22.69
N GLY A 43 -20.69 -23.95 23.33
CA GLY A 43 -20.77 -22.53 23.03
C GLY A 43 -19.35 -21.95 23.18
N PRO A 44 -18.94 -20.98 22.35
CA PRO A 44 -17.69 -20.27 22.61
C PRO A 44 -17.79 -19.76 24.06
N ASP A 45 -16.78 -20.10 24.91
CA ASP A 45 -16.62 -19.45 26.19
C ASP A 45 -16.63 -17.94 25.90
N ILE A 46 -17.74 -17.29 26.24
CA ILE A 46 -17.81 -15.83 26.25
C ILE A 46 -16.87 -15.46 27.39
N VAL A 47 -15.59 -15.26 27.05
CA VAL A 47 -14.65 -14.63 27.97
C VAL A 47 -15.25 -13.24 28.19
N GLU A 48 -15.91 -13.06 29.33
CA GLU A 48 -16.42 -11.76 29.76
C GLU A 48 -15.20 -10.82 29.82
N GLN A 49 -15.01 -10.07 28.76
CA GLN A 49 -13.91 -9.11 28.68
C GLN A 49 -14.22 -8.03 29.73
N VAL A 50 -13.54 -8.13 30.86
CA VAL A 50 -13.63 -7.13 31.91
C VAL A 50 -13.22 -5.80 31.32
N GLU A 51 -14.17 -4.87 31.25
CA GLU A 51 -13.93 -3.52 30.79
C GLU A 51 -12.90 -2.86 31.71
N GLN A 52 -11.74 -2.49 31.15
CA GLN A 52 -10.67 -1.85 31.91
C GLN A 52 -10.79 -0.32 31.79
N PRO A 53 -10.38 0.44 32.82
CA PRO A 53 -10.34 1.89 32.73
C PRO A 53 -9.49 2.36 31.53
N VAL A 54 -9.99 3.35 30.81
CA VAL A 54 -9.38 3.84 29.55
C VAL A 54 -7.94 4.32 29.73
N ASP A 55 -7.63 4.95 30.84
CA ASP A 55 -6.28 5.43 31.18
C ASP A 55 -5.30 4.28 31.45
N VAL A 56 -5.77 3.14 31.96
CA VAL A 56 -4.96 1.94 32.18
C VAL A 56 -4.62 1.30 30.83
N LEU A 57 -5.62 1.12 29.96
CA LEU A 57 -5.44 0.57 28.61
C LEU A 57 -4.50 1.45 27.78
N TYR A 58 -4.74 2.76 27.76
CA TYR A 58 -3.92 3.69 27.01
C TYR A 58 -2.47 3.71 27.49
N ARG A 59 -2.24 3.70 28.80
CA ARG A 59 -0.90 3.67 29.39
C ARG A 59 -0.17 2.36 29.11
N ASP A 60 -0.86 1.22 29.14
CA ASP A 60 -0.25 -0.06 28.78
C ASP A 60 0.18 -0.09 27.31
N ALA A 61 -0.68 0.39 26.40
CA ALA A 61 -0.35 0.54 24.99
C ALA A 61 0.87 1.46 24.78
N LEU A 62 0.89 2.61 25.46
CA LEU A 62 1.98 3.59 25.38
C LEU A 62 3.29 3.00 25.91
N ASN A 63 3.27 2.31 27.05
CA ASN A 63 4.45 1.66 27.62
C ASN A 63 5.01 0.59 26.67
N THR A 64 4.15 -0.15 25.98
CA THR A 64 4.56 -1.14 24.97
C THR A 64 5.24 -0.47 23.78
N ALA A 65 4.69 0.65 23.31
CA ALA A 65 5.26 1.42 22.21
C ALA A 65 6.64 1.99 22.58
N ILE A 66 6.75 2.62 23.76
CA ILE A 66 8.01 3.19 24.28
C ILE A 66 9.04 2.07 24.56
N GLY A 67 8.57 0.89 24.96
CA GLY A 67 9.41 -0.29 25.17
C GLY A 67 10.04 -0.86 23.89
N GLY A 68 9.72 -0.29 22.71
CA GLY A 68 10.30 -0.65 21.42
C GLY A 68 9.58 -1.79 20.71
N ASP A 69 8.33 -2.10 21.09
CA ASP A 69 7.49 -3.06 20.38
C ASP A 69 6.23 -2.38 19.78
N PRO A 70 6.40 -1.59 18.71
CA PRO A 70 5.27 -0.93 18.06
C PRO A 70 4.28 -1.93 17.45
N LYS A 71 4.74 -3.11 17.05
CA LYS A 71 3.88 -4.16 16.50
C LYS A 71 2.89 -4.69 17.53
N ALA A 72 3.32 -4.84 18.79
CA ALA A 72 2.45 -5.25 19.88
C ALA A 72 1.63 -4.08 20.45
N ALA A 73 2.12 -2.83 20.31
CA ALA A 73 1.42 -1.65 20.80
C ALA A 73 0.17 -1.31 19.96
N ALA A 74 0.24 -1.48 18.64
CA ALA A 74 -0.86 -1.13 17.73
C ALA A 74 -2.20 -1.76 18.12
N PRO A 75 -2.33 -3.10 18.31
CA PRO A 75 -3.59 -3.71 18.72
C PRO A 75 -4.04 -3.28 20.13
N LYS A 76 -3.12 -2.88 21.01
CA LYS A 76 -3.48 -2.36 22.33
C LYS A 76 -4.12 -0.96 22.21
N PHE A 77 -3.65 -0.11 21.32
CA PHE A 77 -4.30 1.16 21.03
C PHE A 77 -5.66 0.97 20.35
N GLU A 78 -5.80 -0.01 19.44
CA GLU A 78 -7.10 -0.37 18.85
C GLU A 78 -8.08 -0.85 19.93
N GLU A 79 -7.60 -1.54 20.96
CA GLU A 79 -8.41 -1.99 22.10
C GLU A 79 -8.95 -0.83 22.94
N VAL A 80 -8.18 0.26 23.11
CA VAL A 80 -8.67 1.49 23.77
C VAL A 80 -9.90 2.05 23.04
N GLU A 81 -9.84 2.15 21.71
CA GLU A 81 -10.97 2.61 20.92
C GLU A 81 -12.16 1.64 21.00
N ARG A 82 -11.91 0.35 21.00
CA ARG A 82 -12.96 -0.67 21.04
C ARG A 82 -13.75 -0.66 22.34
N GLN A 83 -13.05 -0.49 23.49
CA GLN A 83 -13.73 -0.46 24.80
C GLN A 83 -14.32 0.90 25.13
N HIS A 84 -13.69 1.99 24.71
CA HIS A 84 -14.07 3.36 25.09
C HIS A 84 -14.17 4.30 23.90
N PRO A 85 -15.03 4.05 22.89
CA PRO A 85 -15.04 4.79 21.62
C PRO A 85 -15.34 6.29 21.74
N TYR A 86 -15.95 6.72 22.82
CA TYR A 86 -16.33 8.12 23.05
C TYR A 86 -15.35 8.88 23.96
N SER A 87 -14.24 8.27 24.34
CA SER A 87 -13.21 8.90 25.16
C SER A 87 -12.28 9.77 24.33
N GLU A 88 -11.82 10.91 24.87
CA GLU A 88 -10.75 11.70 24.25
C GLU A 88 -9.46 10.89 24.05
N LEU A 89 -9.20 9.91 24.94
CA LEU A 89 -8.06 9.01 24.79
C LEU A 89 -8.24 8.04 23.63
N ALA A 90 -9.48 7.71 23.23
CA ALA A 90 -9.72 6.89 22.04
C ALA A 90 -9.29 7.60 20.76
N THR A 91 -9.59 8.89 20.60
CA THR A 91 -9.13 9.69 19.46
C THR A 91 -7.60 9.73 19.38
N ARG A 92 -6.94 9.92 20.52
CA ARG A 92 -5.47 9.86 20.59
C ARG A 92 -4.94 8.43 20.31
N ALA A 93 -5.63 7.40 20.79
CA ALA A 93 -5.27 6.02 20.56
C ALA A 93 -5.33 5.64 19.07
N GLN A 94 -6.29 6.17 18.29
CA GLN A 94 -6.37 5.96 16.85
C GLN A 94 -5.08 6.45 16.13
N ILE A 95 -4.61 7.65 16.46
CA ILE A 95 -3.36 8.18 15.88
C ILE A 95 -2.15 7.37 16.34
N MET A 96 -2.11 6.97 17.62
CA MET A 96 -1.00 6.16 18.16
C MET A 96 -0.99 4.75 17.58
N ALA A 97 -2.14 4.17 17.28
CA ALA A 97 -2.23 2.90 16.55
C ALA A 97 -1.66 3.02 15.13
N ALA A 98 -2.05 4.09 14.41
CA ALA A 98 -1.53 4.36 13.08
C ALA A 98 -0.01 4.61 13.07
N TRP A 99 0.49 5.36 14.03
CA TRP A 99 1.92 5.57 14.24
C TRP A 99 2.65 4.24 14.55
N SER A 100 2.06 3.42 15.40
CA SER A 100 2.62 2.11 15.75
C SER A 100 2.68 1.16 14.54
N PHE A 101 1.67 1.19 13.65
CA PHE A 101 1.72 0.46 12.37
C PHE A 101 2.84 0.99 11.46
N TYR A 102 3.03 2.30 11.40
CA TYR A 102 4.10 2.91 10.61
C TYR A 102 5.48 2.46 11.12
N GLU A 103 5.74 2.57 12.42
CA GLU A 103 7.00 2.13 13.05
C GLU A 103 7.25 0.62 12.89
N ALA A 104 6.18 -0.17 12.82
CA ALA A 104 6.26 -1.61 12.55
C ALA A 104 6.41 -1.95 11.05
N ASN A 105 6.61 -0.96 10.17
CA ASN A 105 6.64 -1.08 8.71
C ASN A 105 5.37 -1.70 8.11
N GLN A 106 4.25 -1.60 8.80
CA GLN A 106 2.93 -2.06 8.32
C GLN A 106 2.19 -0.91 7.62
N TYR A 107 2.80 -0.33 6.60
CA TYR A 107 2.36 0.92 5.96
C TYR A 107 0.93 0.87 5.44
N ALA A 108 0.49 -0.25 4.88
CA ALA A 108 -0.89 -0.39 4.41
C ALA A 108 -1.91 -0.26 5.55
N ARG A 109 -1.61 -0.81 6.74
CA ARG A 109 -2.47 -0.66 7.93
C ARG A 109 -2.41 0.75 8.48
N ALA A 110 -1.23 1.36 8.50
CA ALA A 110 -1.06 2.75 8.90
C ALA A 110 -1.91 3.68 8.04
N ILE A 111 -1.84 3.55 6.71
CA ILE A 111 -2.62 4.35 5.75
C ILE A 111 -4.13 4.20 6.00
N ALA A 112 -4.61 2.96 6.14
CA ALA A 112 -6.03 2.68 6.38
C ALA A 112 -6.51 3.28 7.73
N ALA A 113 -5.71 3.19 8.79
CA ALA A 113 -6.02 3.78 10.09
C ALA A 113 -6.04 5.30 10.04
N LEU A 114 -5.11 5.93 9.29
CA LEU A 114 -5.04 7.38 9.11
C LEU A 114 -6.20 7.92 8.28
N ASP A 115 -6.61 7.22 7.22
CA ASP A 115 -7.78 7.59 6.43
C ASP A 115 -9.04 7.56 7.28
N ARG A 116 -9.23 6.49 8.05
CA ARG A 116 -10.34 6.38 8.99
C ARG A 116 -10.32 7.50 10.05
N PHE A 117 -9.15 7.82 10.59
CA PHE A 117 -9.01 8.90 11.56
C PHE A 117 -9.47 10.25 10.98
N VAL A 118 -9.02 10.58 9.76
CA VAL A 118 -9.38 11.84 9.09
C VAL A 118 -10.87 11.92 8.77
N GLU A 119 -11.49 10.79 8.40
CA GLU A 119 -12.93 10.72 8.14
C GLU A 119 -13.76 10.92 9.41
N LEU A 120 -13.35 10.30 10.51
CA LEU A 120 -14.08 10.38 11.78
C LEU A 120 -13.83 11.69 12.54
N ASN A 121 -12.65 12.27 12.43
CA ASN A 121 -12.21 13.42 13.22
C ASN A 121 -11.68 14.58 12.34
N PRO A 122 -12.45 15.10 11.35
CA PRO A 122 -11.94 16.05 10.36
C PRO A 122 -11.49 17.41 10.91
N ALA A 123 -11.92 17.77 12.12
CA ALA A 123 -11.58 19.01 12.80
C ALA A 123 -10.56 18.85 13.94
N ASP A 124 -10.03 17.63 14.14
CA ASP A 124 -9.05 17.38 15.20
C ASP A 124 -7.71 18.06 14.88
N PRO A 125 -7.03 18.64 15.88
CA PRO A 125 -5.69 19.22 15.68
C PRO A 125 -4.64 18.26 15.11
N LEU A 126 -4.80 16.95 15.29
CA LEU A 126 -3.89 15.91 14.79
C LEU A 126 -4.15 15.52 13.33
N VAL A 127 -5.15 16.09 12.68
CA VAL A 127 -5.46 15.81 11.26
C VAL A 127 -4.28 16.17 10.35
N GLU A 128 -3.59 17.27 10.60
CA GLU A 128 -2.38 17.64 9.85
C GLU A 128 -1.30 16.55 9.96
N TYR A 129 -1.05 16.08 11.18
CA TYR A 129 -0.12 14.99 11.42
C TYR A 129 -0.56 13.68 10.73
N ALA A 130 -1.86 13.39 10.71
CA ALA A 130 -2.40 12.22 10.02
C ALA A 130 -2.12 12.27 8.50
N TYR A 131 -2.33 13.43 7.85
CA TYR A 131 -1.96 13.63 6.43
C TYR A 131 -0.48 13.45 6.19
N TYR A 132 0.36 14.00 7.06
CA TYR A 132 1.80 13.89 6.96
C TYR A 132 2.29 12.45 7.11
N LEU A 133 1.84 11.74 8.15
CA LEU A 133 2.22 10.35 8.40
C LEU A 133 1.73 9.40 7.29
N LYS A 134 0.56 9.68 6.70
CA LYS A 134 0.08 8.96 5.52
C LYS A 134 1.01 9.15 4.32
N ALA A 135 1.43 10.39 4.05
CA ALA A 135 2.36 10.70 2.96
C ALA A 135 3.73 10.02 3.19
N LEU A 136 4.23 10.03 4.42
CA LEU A 136 5.44 9.29 4.81
C LEU A 136 5.27 7.78 4.61
N SER A 137 4.11 7.23 4.97
CA SER A 137 3.83 5.79 4.78
C SER A 137 3.92 5.35 3.32
N TYR A 138 3.55 6.21 2.37
CA TYR A 138 3.79 5.96 0.94
C TYR A 138 5.26 6.14 0.58
N TYR A 139 5.92 7.16 1.16
CA TYR A 139 7.31 7.50 0.86
C TYR A 139 8.28 6.38 1.24
N GLU A 140 8.11 5.79 2.42
CA GLU A 140 8.96 4.70 2.90
C GLU A 140 8.81 3.40 2.08
N GLN A 141 7.77 3.28 1.28
CA GLN A 141 7.57 2.16 0.36
C GLN A 141 8.28 2.34 -1.00
N ILE A 142 8.95 3.47 -1.22
CA ILE A 142 9.72 3.71 -2.44
C ILE A 142 11.02 2.90 -2.36
N VAL A 143 11.05 1.72 -2.97
CA VAL A 143 12.23 0.83 -2.99
C VAL A 143 13.16 1.18 -4.15
N ASP A 144 12.61 1.34 -5.35
CA ASP A 144 13.36 1.63 -6.57
C ASP A 144 12.49 2.49 -7.51
N VAL A 145 12.91 3.73 -7.68
CA VAL A 145 12.19 4.71 -8.49
C VAL A 145 12.20 4.34 -9.98
N GLU A 146 13.24 3.66 -10.45
CA GLU A 146 13.34 3.27 -11.85
C GLU A 146 12.39 2.13 -12.21
N ARG A 147 12.17 1.22 -11.25
CA ARG A 147 11.35 0.03 -11.48
C ARG A 147 9.86 0.28 -11.27
N ASP A 148 9.49 0.91 -10.15
CA ASP A 148 8.07 1.18 -9.81
C ASP A 148 7.87 2.62 -9.36
N ALA A 149 7.12 3.39 -10.15
CA ALA A 149 6.80 4.77 -9.85
C ALA A 149 5.45 4.94 -9.14
N GLU A 150 4.72 3.86 -8.83
CA GLU A 150 3.37 3.97 -8.25
C GLU A 150 3.44 4.56 -6.84
N MET A 151 4.24 3.98 -5.96
CA MET A 151 4.42 4.49 -4.59
C MET A 151 4.96 5.92 -4.59
N THR A 152 5.89 6.23 -5.51
CA THR A 152 6.43 7.58 -5.67
C THR A 152 5.34 8.59 -6.05
N LYS A 153 4.43 8.23 -6.95
CA LYS A 153 3.30 9.09 -7.35
C LYS A 153 2.27 9.24 -6.23
N LEU A 154 1.96 8.16 -5.50
CA LEU A 154 1.05 8.21 -4.35
C LEU A 154 1.62 9.08 -3.23
N SER A 155 2.91 8.95 -2.94
CA SER A 155 3.61 9.80 -1.98
C SER A 155 3.55 11.27 -2.40
N LEU A 156 3.89 11.59 -3.66
CA LEU A 156 3.81 12.95 -4.19
C LEU A 156 2.39 13.53 -4.03
N ALA A 157 1.37 12.80 -4.46
CA ALA A 157 -0.02 13.25 -4.36
C ALA A 157 -0.46 13.48 -2.90
N ALA A 158 -0.01 12.63 -1.97
CA ALA A 158 -0.32 12.75 -0.55
C ALA A 158 0.37 13.99 0.07
N PHE A 159 1.65 14.26 -0.22
CA PHE A 159 2.35 15.46 0.25
C PHE A 159 1.80 16.74 -0.39
N GLU A 160 1.44 16.74 -1.67
CA GLU A 160 0.75 17.86 -2.31
C GLU A 160 -0.63 18.11 -1.70
N GLY A 161 -1.33 17.03 -1.28
CA GLY A 161 -2.58 17.12 -0.52
C GLY A 161 -2.39 17.79 0.83
N LEU A 162 -1.34 17.43 1.57
CA LEU A 162 -0.95 18.06 2.82
C LEU A 162 -0.66 19.56 2.62
N ALA A 163 0.21 19.89 1.66
CA ALA A 163 0.62 21.28 1.40
C ALA A 163 -0.56 22.18 0.98
N ARG A 164 -1.52 21.66 0.21
CA ARG A 164 -2.74 22.40 -0.16
C ARG A 164 -3.67 22.65 1.03
N ARG A 165 -3.79 21.66 1.93
CA ARG A 165 -4.73 21.75 3.05
C ARG A 165 -4.15 22.55 4.23
N PHE A 166 -2.85 22.43 4.46
CA PHE A 166 -2.15 23.01 5.60
C PHE A 166 -0.89 23.78 5.15
N PRO A 167 -1.03 24.88 4.38
CA PRO A 167 0.13 25.59 3.79
C PRO A 167 1.05 26.22 4.86
N GLU A 168 0.51 26.60 6.03
CA GLU A 168 1.25 27.17 7.15
C GLU A 168 1.41 26.19 8.32
N GLY A 169 1.15 24.90 8.07
CA GLY A 169 1.17 23.88 9.09
C GLY A 169 2.58 23.54 9.58
N SER A 170 2.64 22.86 10.71
CA SER A 170 3.90 22.44 11.34
C SER A 170 4.74 21.51 10.45
N TYR A 171 4.08 20.74 9.58
CA TYR A 171 4.71 19.79 8.66
C TYR A 171 4.84 20.32 7.22
N ALA A 172 4.38 21.54 6.95
CA ALA A 172 4.37 22.12 5.60
C ALA A 172 5.76 22.21 4.99
N ARG A 173 6.76 22.65 5.76
CA ARG A 173 8.15 22.80 5.30
C ARG A 173 8.78 21.46 4.92
N ASP A 174 8.66 20.45 5.78
CA ASP A 174 9.19 19.12 5.50
C ASP A 174 8.42 18.47 4.34
N GLY A 175 7.09 18.62 4.31
CA GLY A 175 6.25 18.18 3.20
C GLY A 175 6.70 18.75 1.86
N GLN A 176 7.07 20.05 1.81
CA GLN A 176 7.58 20.67 0.58
C GLN A 176 8.93 20.07 0.15
N LEU A 177 9.85 19.83 1.08
CA LEU A 177 11.13 19.17 0.78
C LEU A 177 10.91 17.75 0.23
N LYS A 178 9.97 17.01 0.78
CA LYS A 178 9.59 15.68 0.29
C LYS A 178 8.95 15.73 -1.10
N ILE A 179 8.13 16.75 -1.41
CA ILE A 179 7.58 16.99 -2.75
C ILE A 179 8.72 17.19 -3.75
N ASP A 180 9.67 18.08 -3.45
CA ASP A 180 10.76 18.41 -4.36
C ASP A 180 11.67 17.19 -4.60
N LEU A 181 11.96 16.43 -3.56
CA LEU A 181 12.72 15.19 -3.67
C LEU A 181 11.99 14.13 -4.51
N THR A 182 10.71 13.93 -4.24
CA THR A 182 9.87 12.97 -4.98
C THR A 182 9.73 13.35 -6.46
N LYS A 183 9.56 14.65 -6.76
CA LYS A 183 9.57 15.16 -8.14
C LYS A 183 10.91 14.92 -8.83
N SER A 184 12.02 15.14 -8.13
CA SER A 184 13.36 14.88 -8.67
C SER A 184 13.58 13.40 -9.01
N HIS A 185 13.09 12.50 -8.18
CA HIS A 185 13.12 11.06 -8.47
C HIS A 185 12.31 10.71 -9.73
N LEU A 186 11.07 11.22 -9.85
CA LEU A 186 10.23 10.97 -11.02
C LEU A 186 10.84 11.56 -12.30
N ALA A 187 11.40 12.76 -12.22
CA ALA A 187 12.12 13.38 -13.32
C ALA A 187 13.32 12.54 -13.77
N GLY A 188 14.12 12.06 -12.81
CA GLY A 188 15.27 11.18 -13.08
C GLY A 188 14.88 9.91 -13.84
N LYS A 189 13.76 9.28 -13.48
CA LYS A 189 13.21 8.13 -14.21
C LYS A 189 12.87 8.48 -15.66
N GLU A 190 12.13 9.58 -15.90
CA GLU A 190 11.78 9.99 -17.25
C GLU A 190 13.03 10.36 -18.07
N MET A 191 14.04 10.96 -17.43
CA MET A 191 15.34 11.24 -18.05
C MET A 191 16.07 9.96 -18.47
N ALA A 192 16.12 8.95 -17.60
CA ALA A 192 16.75 7.66 -17.92
C ALA A 192 16.07 6.98 -19.12
N VAL A 193 14.73 6.95 -19.13
CA VAL A 193 13.96 6.41 -20.27
C VAL A 193 14.17 7.25 -21.54
N GLY A 194 14.23 8.58 -21.40
CA GLY A 194 14.49 9.49 -22.52
C GLY A 194 15.86 9.25 -23.16
N ARG A 195 16.92 9.14 -22.35
CA ARG A 195 18.28 8.80 -22.81
C ARG A 195 18.33 7.44 -23.51
N PHE A 196 17.67 6.43 -22.95
CA PHE A 196 17.58 5.11 -23.58
C PHE A 196 16.97 5.14 -24.98
N TYR A 197 15.92 5.95 -25.21
CA TYR A 197 15.35 6.14 -26.55
C TYR A 197 16.26 6.96 -27.45
N LEU A 198 16.94 7.99 -26.93
CA LEU A 198 17.87 8.83 -27.68
C LEU A 198 19.04 8.00 -28.26
N GLU A 199 19.66 7.16 -27.42
CA GLU A 199 20.75 6.25 -27.80
C GLU A 199 20.35 5.25 -28.90
N ARG A 200 19.06 4.94 -28.99
CA ARG A 200 18.49 4.07 -30.03
C ARG A 200 17.94 4.80 -31.23
N GLU A 201 18.24 6.07 -31.35
CA GLU A 201 17.79 6.93 -32.45
C GLU A 201 16.25 7.06 -32.54
N GLN A 202 15.54 6.71 -31.47
CA GLN A 202 14.08 6.86 -31.36
C GLN A 202 13.72 8.27 -30.87
N TYR A 203 14.13 9.28 -31.64
CA TYR A 203 14.09 10.68 -31.24
C TYR A 203 12.71 11.17 -30.80
N THR A 204 11.65 10.79 -31.51
CA THR A 204 10.28 11.21 -31.15
C THR A 204 9.82 10.65 -29.81
N ALA A 205 10.25 9.43 -29.46
CA ALA A 205 9.97 8.83 -28.16
C ALA A 205 10.79 9.52 -27.05
N ALA A 206 12.08 9.81 -27.31
CA ALA A 206 12.95 10.55 -26.41
C ALA A 206 12.38 11.94 -26.08
N ILE A 207 11.98 12.71 -27.10
CA ILE A 207 11.37 14.03 -26.96
C ILE A 207 10.12 13.98 -26.07
N ARG A 208 9.27 12.95 -26.22
CA ARG A 208 8.09 12.80 -25.36
C ARG A 208 8.47 12.65 -23.89
N ARG A 209 9.51 11.88 -23.58
CA ARG A 209 9.99 11.66 -22.20
C ARG A 209 10.61 12.91 -21.61
N PHE A 210 11.49 13.58 -22.32
CA PHE A 210 12.08 14.84 -21.87
C PHE A 210 11.03 15.94 -21.66
N ASN A 211 10.02 16.01 -22.54
CA ASN A 211 8.91 16.96 -22.38
C ASN A 211 8.06 16.72 -21.13
N ILE A 212 7.99 15.47 -20.62
CA ILE A 212 7.35 15.21 -19.33
C ILE A 212 8.14 15.91 -18.21
N VAL A 213 9.47 15.80 -18.24
CA VAL A 213 10.34 16.47 -17.25
C VAL A 213 10.16 17.99 -17.30
N ILE A 214 10.22 18.58 -18.49
CA ILE A 214 10.12 20.03 -18.69
C ILE A 214 8.77 20.58 -18.21
N LYS A 215 7.66 19.82 -18.40
CA LYS A 215 6.30 20.31 -18.11
C LYS A 215 5.77 19.92 -16.75
N ALA A 216 6.07 18.72 -16.27
CA ALA A 216 5.50 18.17 -15.05
C ALA A 216 6.46 18.30 -13.85
N TYR A 217 7.76 18.43 -14.10
CA TYR A 217 8.81 18.48 -13.08
C TYR A 217 9.71 19.70 -13.26
N ASP A 218 9.11 20.82 -13.61
CA ASP A 218 9.75 22.08 -14.01
C ASP A 218 10.65 22.71 -12.92
N THR A 219 10.45 22.33 -11.66
CA THR A 219 11.25 22.81 -10.53
C THR A 219 12.48 21.95 -10.23
N THR A 220 12.70 20.86 -10.99
CA THR A 220 13.79 19.93 -10.72
C THR A 220 15.09 20.32 -11.44
N ASN A 221 16.21 19.87 -10.90
CA ASN A 221 17.54 20.07 -11.51
C ASN A 221 17.76 19.28 -12.80
N GLN A 222 16.80 18.44 -13.21
CA GLN A 222 16.83 17.66 -14.44
C GLN A 222 16.39 18.48 -15.67
N VAL A 223 15.71 19.61 -15.46
CA VAL A 223 15.12 20.42 -16.54
C VAL A 223 16.15 20.95 -17.54
N PRO A 224 17.30 21.51 -17.13
CA PRO A 224 18.30 21.98 -18.11
C PRO A 224 18.80 20.86 -19.02
N GLU A 225 19.08 19.67 -18.47
CA GLU A 225 19.47 18.51 -19.27
C GLU A 225 18.34 18.07 -20.20
N ALA A 226 17.08 18.05 -19.72
CA ALA A 226 15.93 17.66 -20.51
C ALA A 226 15.74 18.59 -21.73
N ILE A 227 15.91 19.90 -21.57
CA ILE A 227 15.85 20.89 -22.66
C ILE A 227 16.98 20.64 -23.66
N TYR A 228 18.21 20.47 -23.17
CA TYR A 228 19.36 20.19 -24.01
C TYR A 228 19.18 18.91 -24.85
N ARG A 229 18.79 17.81 -24.22
CA ARG A 229 18.56 16.52 -24.90
C ARG A 229 17.38 16.58 -25.88
N THR A 230 16.36 17.40 -25.57
CA THR A 230 15.25 17.62 -26.51
C THR A 230 15.73 18.39 -27.77
N ALA A 231 16.60 19.40 -27.60
CA ALA A 231 17.19 20.11 -28.71
C ALA A 231 18.07 19.21 -29.59
N GLU A 232 18.90 18.35 -28.96
CA GLU A 232 19.71 17.33 -29.65
C GLU A 232 18.83 16.39 -30.49
N ALA A 233 17.72 15.89 -29.93
CA ALA A 233 16.80 15.04 -30.65
C ALA A 233 16.09 15.75 -31.83
N TYR A 234 15.72 17.04 -31.70
CA TYR A 234 15.17 17.82 -32.81
C TYR A 234 16.19 18.04 -33.90
N TYR A 235 17.45 18.32 -33.55
CA TYR A 235 18.52 18.44 -34.51
C TYR A 235 18.71 17.17 -35.35
N ALA A 236 18.73 16.02 -34.69
CA ALA A 236 18.84 14.70 -35.33
C ALA A 236 17.64 14.39 -36.25
N LEU A 237 16.47 14.94 -35.98
CA LEU A 237 15.30 14.85 -36.87
C LEU A 237 15.32 15.87 -38.03
N GLY A 238 16.34 16.74 -38.14
CA GLY A 238 16.42 17.77 -39.15
C GLY A 238 15.55 19.01 -38.87
N LEU A 239 15.02 19.14 -37.64
CA LEU A 239 14.16 20.25 -37.22
C LEU A 239 15.01 21.37 -36.57
N SER A 240 15.92 21.96 -37.34
CA SER A 240 16.95 22.91 -36.89
C SER A 240 16.37 24.13 -36.18
N ASP A 241 15.25 24.69 -36.67
CA ASP A 241 14.61 25.86 -36.05
C ASP A 241 14.08 25.60 -34.64
N GLN A 242 13.60 24.39 -34.40
CA GLN A 242 13.12 23.98 -33.07
C GLN A 242 14.28 23.69 -32.11
N SER A 243 15.33 23.07 -32.64
CA SER A 243 16.57 22.81 -31.89
C SER A 243 17.21 24.11 -31.42
N GLU A 244 17.40 25.09 -32.33
CA GLU A 244 18.03 26.39 -32.03
C GLU A 244 17.28 27.14 -30.92
N ARG A 245 15.94 27.21 -31.01
CA ARG A 245 15.12 27.83 -29.95
C ARG A 245 15.31 27.22 -28.58
N LEU A 246 15.43 25.89 -28.49
CA LEU A 246 15.64 25.21 -27.23
C LEU A 246 17.07 25.38 -26.69
N TYR A 247 18.08 25.38 -27.55
CA TYR A 247 19.44 25.71 -27.15
C TYR A 247 19.57 27.11 -26.56
N GLN A 248 18.88 28.10 -27.12
CA GLN A 248 18.84 29.42 -26.54
C GLN A 248 18.23 29.44 -25.14
N VAL A 249 17.16 28.67 -24.92
CA VAL A 249 16.55 28.53 -23.57
C VAL A 249 17.47 27.81 -22.58
N ALA A 250 18.23 26.81 -23.01
CA ALA A 250 19.13 26.05 -22.15
C ALA A 250 20.37 26.85 -21.68
N GLN A 251 20.69 27.97 -22.30
CA GLN A 251 21.84 28.84 -21.95
C GLN A 251 21.53 29.84 -20.82
N TYR A 252 20.27 30.02 -20.44
CA TYR A 252 19.82 30.91 -19.36
C TYR A 252 19.42 30.11 -18.12
#